data_70f55ffb3a0edd0bb4568021d804d0a3
#
_entry.id   70f55ffb3a0edd0bb4568021d804d0a3
#
_cell.length_a   1.000
_cell.length_b   1.000
_cell.length_c   1.000
_cell.angle_alpha   90.00
_cell.angle_beta   90.00
_cell.angle_gamma   90.00
#
_symmetry.space_group_name_H-M   'P 1'
#
loop_
_entity.id
_entity.type
_entity.pdbx_description
1 polymer ?
#
loop_
_entity_poly.entity_id
_entity_poly.type
_entity_poly.pdbx_seq_one_letter_code
_entity_poly.pdbx_strand_id
1 'polypeptide(L)' 'MATNKVALQVRLDEKVHAKLRMVAEEEVRSLNSQIEYFVIKGIQKYEQENGIISINTHEK' A
#
# COMPACT_ATOMS: atom_id res chain seq x y z
N MET A 1 12.55 13.19 -11.10
CA MET A 1 13.06 12.50 -10.01
C MET A 1 12.51 11.12 -9.85
N ALA A 2 13.35 10.23 -9.79
CA ALA A 2 12.95 8.84 -9.73
C ALA A 2 12.58 8.45 -8.33
N THR A 3 11.54 7.66 -8.22
CA THR A 3 11.15 7.10 -6.95
C THR A 3 11.62 5.67 -6.92
N ASN A 4 12.37 5.33 -5.92
CA ASN A 4 12.83 3.96 -5.79
C ASN A 4 11.72 3.12 -5.18
N LYS A 5 11.18 2.25 -5.98
CA LYS A 5 10.13 1.36 -5.51
C LYS A 5 10.69 -0.04 -5.38
N VAL A 6 10.35 -0.67 -4.31
CA VAL A 6 10.80 -2.02 -4.03
C VAL A 6 9.67 -2.97 -4.38
N ALA A 7 9.98 -3.99 -5.15
CA ALA A 7 8.97 -4.98 -5.52
C ALA A 7 8.62 -5.83 -4.31
N LEU A 8 7.34 -6.13 -4.19
CA LEU A 8 6.85 -6.92 -3.08
C LEU A 8 5.78 -7.86 -3.59
N GLN A 9 5.88 -9.11 -3.21
CA GLN A 9 4.86 -10.08 -3.55
C GLN A 9 3.94 -10.28 -2.36
N VAL A 10 2.64 -10.12 -2.60
CA VAL A 10 1.65 -10.26 -1.54
C VAL A 10 0.64 -11.31 -1.96
N ARG A 11 0.35 -12.21 -1.05
CA ARG A 11 -0.68 -13.21 -1.27
C ARG A 11 -1.92 -12.80 -0.49
N LEU A 12 -3.03 -12.78 -1.17
CA LEU A 12 -4.28 -12.36 -0.56
C LEU A 12 -5.28 -13.47 -0.56
N ASP A 13 -6.08 -13.53 0.48
CA ASP A 13 -7.22 -14.39 0.52
C ASP A 13 -8.13 -14.08 -0.67
N GLU A 14 -8.80 -15.09 -1.19
CA GLU A 14 -9.66 -14.93 -2.36
C GLU A 14 -10.69 -13.84 -2.20
N LYS A 15 -11.30 -13.79 -1.04
CA LYS A 15 -12.34 -12.80 -0.80
C LYS A 15 -11.77 -11.40 -0.75
N VAL A 16 -10.62 -11.28 -0.12
CA VAL A 16 -9.96 -9.98 -0.04
C VAL A 16 -9.53 -9.53 -1.43
N HIS A 17 -9.01 -10.46 -2.22
CA HIS A 17 -8.60 -10.14 -3.58
C HIS A 17 -9.79 -9.67 -4.42
N ALA A 18 -10.92 -10.35 -4.29
CA ALA A 18 -12.11 -9.97 -5.04
C ALA A 18 -12.58 -8.58 -4.65
N LYS A 19 -12.59 -8.30 -3.36
CA LYS A 19 -12.99 -6.97 -2.90
C LYS A 19 -12.03 -5.90 -3.37
N LEU A 20 -10.75 -6.22 -3.37
CA LEU A 20 -9.75 -5.28 -3.85
C LEU A 20 -10.00 -4.93 -5.31
N ARG A 21 -10.31 -5.93 -6.13
CA ARG A 21 -10.60 -5.67 -7.53
C ARG A 21 -11.79 -4.76 -7.71
N MET A 22 -12.83 -5.01 -6.94
CA MET A 22 -14.03 -4.19 -7.04
C MET A 22 -13.75 -2.74 -6.66
N VAL A 23 -12.97 -2.53 -5.61
CA VAL A 23 -12.63 -1.18 -5.20
C VAL A 23 -11.76 -0.51 -6.25
N ALA A 24 -10.80 -1.24 -6.80
CA ALA A 24 -9.92 -0.68 -7.82
C ALA A 24 -10.72 -0.24 -9.03
N GLU A 25 -11.70 -1.04 -9.43
CA GLU A 25 -12.55 -0.68 -10.56
C GLU A 25 -13.39 0.55 -10.25
N GLU A 26 -13.93 0.62 -9.04
CA GLU A 26 -14.72 1.77 -8.63
C GLU A 26 -13.90 3.04 -8.67
N GLU A 27 -12.65 2.96 -8.26
CA GLU A 27 -11.79 4.13 -8.18
C GLU A 27 -10.95 4.33 -9.41
N VAL A 28 -11.17 3.50 -10.42
CA VAL A 28 -10.45 3.60 -11.69
C VAL A 28 -8.95 3.56 -11.47
N ARG A 29 -8.51 2.55 -10.75
CA ARG A 29 -7.09 2.34 -10.47
C ARG A 29 -6.70 0.94 -10.88
N SER A 30 -5.42 0.75 -11.15
CA SER A 30 -4.91 -0.60 -11.33
C SER A 30 -4.86 -1.28 -9.97
N LEU A 31 -4.79 -2.61 -9.98
CA LEU A 31 -4.68 -3.37 -8.74
C LEU A 31 -3.45 -2.95 -7.95
N ASN A 32 -2.33 -2.81 -8.65
CA ASN A 32 -1.09 -2.42 -7.96
C ASN A 32 -1.21 -1.05 -7.31
N SER A 33 -1.79 -0.10 -8.02
CA SER A 33 -2.00 1.24 -7.47
C SER A 33 -2.92 1.20 -6.27
N GLN A 34 -3.96 0.38 -6.35
CA GLN A 34 -4.91 0.30 -5.25
C GLN A 34 -4.27 -0.31 -4.02
N ILE A 35 -3.44 -1.31 -4.21
CA ILE A 35 -2.73 -1.92 -3.08
C ILE A 35 -1.81 -0.87 -2.45
N GLU A 36 -1.06 -0.16 -3.27
CA GLU A 36 -0.15 0.86 -2.73
C GLU A 36 -0.92 1.91 -1.95
N TYR A 37 -2.05 2.34 -2.48
CA TYR A 37 -2.88 3.32 -1.81
C TYR A 37 -3.34 2.83 -0.44
N PHE A 38 -3.83 1.59 -0.37
CA PHE A 38 -4.29 1.05 0.89
C PHE A 38 -3.17 0.88 1.89
N VAL A 39 -1.98 0.50 1.40
CA VAL A 39 -0.82 0.36 2.28
C VAL A 39 -0.44 1.71 2.88
N ILE A 40 -0.40 2.74 2.05
CA ILE A 40 -0.07 4.07 2.52
C ILE A 40 -1.09 4.54 3.55
N LYS A 41 -2.38 4.33 3.26
CA LYS A 41 -3.43 4.72 4.19
C LYS A 41 -3.33 3.96 5.50
N GLY A 42 -3.02 2.67 5.41
CA GLY A 42 -2.87 1.86 6.61
C GLY A 42 -1.72 2.33 7.47
N ILE A 43 -0.61 2.68 6.85
CA ILE A 43 0.55 3.18 7.59
C ILE A 43 0.22 4.52 8.24
N GLN A 44 -0.47 5.39 7.50
CA GLN A 44 -0.87 6.68 8.06
C GLN A 44 -1.73 6.50 9.30
N LYS A 45 -2.67 5.57 9.21
CA LYS A 45 -3.53 5.31 10.35
C LYS A 45 -2.75 4.78 11.54
N TYR A 46 -1.82 3.88 11.28
CA TYR A 46 -0.97 3.32 12.32
C TYR A 46 -0.16 4.43 12.99
N GLU A 47 0.37 5.34 12.20
CA GLU A 47 1.17 6.43 12.73
C GLU A 47 0.35 7.42 13.54
N GLN A 48 -0.91 7.61 13.16
CA GLN A 48 -1.80 8.46 13.95
C GLN A 48 -2.03 7.89 15.33
N GLU A 49 -2.07 6.57 15.42
CA GLU A 49 -2.36 5.91 16.70
C GLU A 49 -1.11 5.64 17.52
N ASN A 50 0.03 5.45 16.86
CA ASN A 50 1.22 5.01 17.55
C ASN A 50 2.42 5.92 17.38
N GLY A 51 2.26 7.01 16.65
CA GLY A 51 3.37 7.95 16.44
C GLY A 51 4.09 7.66 15.13
N ILE A 52 4.79 8.66 14.66
CA ILE A 52 5.51 8.59 13.40
C ILE A 52 6.59 7.52 13.44
N ILE A 53 6.63 6.69 12.43
CA ILE A 53 7.66 5.66 12.33
C ILE A 53 8.93 6.31 11.80
N SER A 54 10.00 6.13 12.53
CA SER A 54 11.28 6.68 12.14
C SER A 54 12.09 5.59 11.48
N ILE A 55 12.46 5.76 10.22
CA ILE A 55 13.28 4.78 9.55
C ILE A 55 14.62 5.36 9.20
N ASN A 56 15.62 4.52 9.32
CA ASN A 56 16.96 4.89 8.93
C ASN A 56 17.19 4.37 7.53
N THR A 57 17.01 5.22 6.54
CA THR A 57 17.02 4.76 5.16
C THR A 57 18.27 5.11 4.40
N HIS A 58 19.30 5.53 5.01
CA HIS A 58 20.42 5.85 4.20
C HIS A 58 21.07 4.65 3.63
N GLU A 59 21.14 4.73 2.76
CA GLU A 59 21.52 3.79 2.25
C GLU A 59 22.08 3.95 1.46
N LYS A 60 22.20 4.27 1.44
CA LYS A 60 22.57 4.34 0.95
C LYS A 60 22.73 4.45 0.65
#